data_7b83afb4daddacddbb5d4af7b5d6b51c
#
_entry.id   7b83afb4daddacddbb5d4af7b5d6b51c
#
_cell.length_a   1.000
_cell.length_b   1.000
_cell.length_c   1.000
_cell.angle_alpha   90.00
_cell.angle_beta   90.00
_cell.angle_gamma   90.00
#
_symmetry.space_group_name_H-M   'P 1'
#
loop_
_entity.id
_entity.type
_entity.pdbx_description
1 polymer ?
#
loop_
_entity_poly.entity_id
_entity_poly.type
_entity_poly.pdbx_seq_one_letter_code
_entity_poly.pdbx_strand_id
1 'polypeptide(L)'
;MTVKEIIKKITFIEILKGLALTLSRLFSHAVTIQYPKERRPIAPGFRGQHALAKNPEGKAKCVGCGLCATICPSQCIKVTREKGQVTGYEIEVLRCIFCGFCVEACPYGAISLTENYEYSDFSREALLMTKDKLLNNWDKYMAGKKGEDYFRKFWRPMSEDFGTPPGQASFRGRRDAS
;
A
#
# COMPACT_ATOMS: atom_id res chain seq x y z
N MET A 1 -37.58 5.20 45.87
CA MET A 1 -37.99 5.15 44.45
C MET A 1 -39.24 6.00 44.31
N THR A 2 -39.19 7.02 43.46
CA THR A 2 -40.34 7.87 43.20
C THR A 2 -41.32 7.16 42.27
N VAL A 3 -42.62 7.45 42.40
CA VAL A 3 -43.69 6.88 41.54
C VAL A 3 -43.37 7.05 40.05
N LYS A 4 -42.71 8.16 39.67
CA LYS A 4 -42.23 8.40 38.31
C LYS A 4 -41.18 7.40 37.81
N GLU A 5 -40.27 6.93 38.68
CA GLU A 5 -39.25 5.92 38.32
C GLU A 5 -39.88 4.53 38.13
N ILE A 6 -40.90 4.21 38.93
CA ILE A 6 -41.66 2.97 38.80
C ILE A 6 -42.44 2.95 37.48
N ILE A 7 -43.13 4.05 37.15
CA ILE A 7 -43.86 4.18 35.88
C ILE A 7 -42.90 4.06 34.69
N LYS A 8 -41.73 4.70 34.72
CA LYS A 8 -40.71 4.58 33.65
C LYS A 8 -40.25 3.13 33.44
N LYS A 9 -40.07 2.38 34.52
CA LYS A 9 -39.64 0.96 34.43
C LYS A 9 -40.73 0.07 33.88
N ILE A 10 -42.00 0.33 34.22
CA ILE A 10 -43.16 -0.48 33.77
C ILE A 10 -43.54 -0.17 32.33
N THR A 11 -43.44 1.08 31.90
CA THR A 11 -43.84 1.50 30.54
C THR A 11 -42.75 1.29 29.45
N PHE A 12 -41.56 0.82 29.82
CA PHE A 12 -40.46 0.54 28.88
C PHE A 12 -40.14 1.70 27.92
N ILE A 13 -40.40 2.96 28.37
CA ILE A 13 -40.24 4.18 27.54
C ILE A 13 -38.83 4.27 26.92
N GLU A 14 -37.82 3.81 27.64
CA GLU A 14 -36.43 3.82 27.13
C GLU A 14 -36.22 2.84 25.98
N ILE A 15 -36.89 1.69 26.03
CA ILE A 15 -36.87 0.70 24.92
C ILE A 15 -37.61 1.27 23.71
N LEU A 16 -38.78 1.89 23.91
CA LEU A 16 -39.51 2.53 22.81
C LEU A 16 -38.71 3.66 22.15
N LYS A 17 -37.97 4.47 22.93
CA LYS A 17 -37.06 5.50 22.39
C LYS A 17 -35.94 4.89 21.57
N GLY A 18 -35.34 3.81 22.07
CA GLY A 18 -34.30 3.08 21.31
C GLY A 18 -34.86 2.50 20.02
N LEU A 19 -36.03 1.91 20.05
CA LEU A 19 -36.71 1.38 18.86
C LEU A 19 -37.07 2.48 17.85
N ALA A 20 -37.56 3.61 18.30
CA ALA A 20 -37.84 4.78 17.45
C ALA A 20 -36.55 5.32 16.78
N LEU A 21 -35.44 5.33 17.50
CA LEU A 21 -34.14 5.74 16.94
C LEU A 21 -33.69 4.77 15.83
N THR A 22 -33.75 3.46 16.04
CA THR A 22 -33.39 2.47 15.03
C THR A 22 -34.31 2.53 13.81
N LEU A 23 -35.61 2.70 14.04
CA LEU A 23 -36.60 2.89 13.00
C LEU A 23 -36.35 4.16 12.16
N SER A 24 -35.98 5.26 12.80
CA SER A 24 -35.59 6.50 12.13
C SER A 24 -34.36 6.27 11.23
N ARG A 25 -33.40 5.44 11.66
CA ARG A 25 -32.21 5.10 10.84
C ARG A 25 -32.53 4.23 9.63
N LEU A 26 -33.58 3.43 9.69
CA LEU A 26 -34.04 2.64 8.54
C LEU A 26 -34.44 3.52 7.33
N PHE A 27 -35.04 4.68 7.60
CA PHE A 27 -35.45 5.65 6.57
C PHE A 27 -34.39 6.71 6.26
N SER A 28 -33.25 6.70 6.93
CA SER A 28 -32.15 7.62 6.61
C SER A 28 -31.36 7.16 5.38
N HIS A 29 -30.72 8.12 4.69
CA HIS A 29 -29.86 7.81 3.55
C HIS A 29 -28.70 6.89 3.97
N ALA A 30 -28.40 5.87 3.16
CA ALA A 30 -27.31 4.94 3.41
C ALA A 30 -25.96 5.64 3.32
N VAL A 31 -25.12 5.47 4.35
CA VAL A 31 -23.74 6.02 4.40
C VAL A 31 -22.73 5.05 3.76
N THR A 32 -23.14 3.82 3.51
CA THR A 32 -22.30 2.75 2.96
C THR A 32 -22.01 2.98 1.48
N ILE A 33 -20.76 2.79 1.08
CA ILE A 33 -20.33 2.84 -0.30
C ILE A 33 -20.66 1.53 -0.99
N GLN A 34 -21.30 1.61 -2.14
CA GLN A 34 -21.74 0.45 -2.94
C GLN A 34 -20.62 -0.05 -3.84
N TYR A 35 -19.60 -0.68 -3.25
CA TYR A 35 -18.56 -1.35 -4.03
C TYR A 35 -19.15 -2.54 -4.83
N PRO A 36 -18.78 -2.79 -6.10
CA PRO A 36 -17.75 -2.10 -6.90
C PRO A 36 -18.23 -0.88 -7.70
N LYS A 37 -19.52 -0.52 -7.63
CA LYS A 37 -20.10 0.61 -8.39
C LYS A 37 -19.52 1.93 -7.95
N GLU A 38 -19.36 2.09 -6.65
CA GLU A 38 -18.76 3.26 -6.03
C GLU A 38 -17.44 2.88 -5.38
N ARG A 39 -16.39 3.67 -5.61
CA ARG A 39 -15.05 3.44 -5.04
C ARG A 39 -14.59 4.66 -4.28
N ARG A 40 -13.98 4.44 -3.14
CA ARG A 40 -13.30 5.52 -2.42
C ARG A 40 -12.06 5.97 -3.17
N PRO A 41 -11.75 7.27 -3.18
CA PRO A 41 -10.45 7.73 -3.63
C PRO A 41 -9.37 7.10 -2.75
N ILE A 42 -8.31 6.60 -3.38
CA ILE A 42 -7.20 5.95 -2.68
C ILE A 42 -6.40 7.04 -1.96
N ALA A 43 -6.06 6.79 -0.70
CA ALA A 43 -5.23 7.72 0.07
C ALA A 43 -3.82 7.82 -0.55
N PRO A 44 -3.24 9.03 -0.62
CA PRO A 44 -1.86 9.20 -1.07
C PRO A 44 -0.88 8.38 -0.21
N GLY A 45 0.09 7.72 -0.85
CA GLY A 45 1.04 6.84 -0.16
C GLY A 45 0.48 5.45 0.18
N PHE A 46 -0.63 5.05 -0.44
CA PHE A 46 -1.19 3.72 -0.25
C PHE A 46 -0.20 2.61 -0.61
N ARG A 47 -0.17 1.56 0.19
CA ARG A 47 0.74 0.42 0.03
C ARG A 47 0.02 -0.74 -0.66
N GLY A 48 -0.21 -0.60 -1.97
CA GLY A 48 -0.81 -1.66 -2.78
C GLY A 48 0.22 -2.58 -3.43
N GLN A 49 -0.11 -3.10 -4.59
CA GLN A 49 0.70 -4.09 -5.30
C GLN A 49 2.08 -3.55 -5.68
N HIS A 50 3.09 -4.41 -5.63
CA HIS A 50 4.47 -4.06 -5.97
C HIS A 50 4.66 -3.83 -7.47
N ALA A 51 5.60 -2.94 -7.81
CA ALA A 51 6.08 -2.70 -9.16
C ALA A 51 7.59 -2.55 -9.18
N LEU A 52 8.24 -3.00 -10.26
CA LEU A 52 9.66 -2.77 -10.52
C LEU A 52 9.83 -1.64 -11.53
N ALA A 53 10.59 -0.63 -11.14
CA ALA A 53 10.90 0.50 -11.99
C ALA A 53 11.73 0.09 -13.22
N LYS A 54 11.45 0.74 -14.33
CA LYS A 54 12.21 0.62 -15.58
C LYS A 54 13.12 1.82 -15.77
N ASN A 55 14.25 1.58 -16.40
CA ASN A 55 15.11 2.62 -16.95
C ASN A 55 14.48 3.21 -18.23
N PRO A 56 14.93 4.38 -18.72
CA PRO A 56 14.48 4.94 -20.00
C PRO A 56 14.65 3.98 -21.19
N GLU A 57 15.59 3.02 -21.09
CA GLU A 57 15.83 1.96 -22.07
C GLU A 57 14.80 0.79 -21.99
N GLY A 58 13.82 0.86 -21.10
CA GLY A 58 12.81 -0.20 -20.89
C GLY A 58 13.29 -1.40 -20.07
N LYS A 59 14.54 -1.43 -19.62
CA LYS A 59 15.11 -2.49 -18.78
C LYS A 59 14.77 -2.28 -17.30
N ALA A 60 14.77 -3.35 -16.51
CA ALA A 60 14.60 -3.25 -15.06
C ALA A 60 15.73 -2.39 -14.45
N LYS A 61 15.36 -1.41 -13.62
CA LYS A 61 16.30 -0.59 -12.86
C LYS A 61 17.02 -1.38 -11.76
N CYS A 62 16.45 -2.55 -11.38
CA CYS A 62 16.99 -3.42 -10.34
C CYS A 62 18.32 -4.05 -10.77
N VAL A 63 19.32 -3.95 -9.89
CA VAL A 63 20.67 -4.55 -10.09
C VAL A 63 20.81 -5.92 -9.40
N GLY A 64 19.76 -6.41 -8.73
CA GLY A 64 19.78 -7.70 -8.05
C GLY A 64 20.66 -7.74 -6.79
N CYS A 65 20.79 -6.65 -6.04
CA CYS A 65 21.63 -6.58 -4.82
C CYS A 65 21.10 -7.42 -3.65
N GLY A 66 19.82 -7.81 -3.65
CA GLY A 66 19.22 -8.66 -2.62
C GLY A 66 18.82 -7.96 -1.32
N LEU A 67 19.10 -6.66 -1.12
CA LEU A 67 18.78 -5.94 0.11
C LEU A 67 17.28 -6.00 0.47
N CYS A 68 16.40 -5.90 -0.53
CA CYS A 68 14.96 -6.02 -0.33
C CYS A 68 14.53 -7.41 0.20
N ALA A 69 15.23 -8.47 -0.20
CA ALA A 69 14.98 -9.81 0.30
C ALA A 69 15.47 -9.96 1.76
N THR A 70 16.65 -9.41 2.05
CA THR A 70 17.26 -9.48 3.40
C THR A 70 16.44 -8.72 4.44
N ILE A 71 15.94 -7.52 4.10
CA ILE A 71 15.16 -6.69 5.03
C ILE A 71 13.71 -7.17 5.20
N CYS A 72 13.23 -8.05 4.34
CA CYS A 72 11.83 -8.47 4.34
C CYS A 72 11.48 -9.29 5.59
N PRO A 73 10.60 -8.81 6.49
CA PRO A 73 10.26 -9.51 7.72
C PRO A 73 9.50 -10.83 7.47
N SER A 74 8.73 -10.91 6.39
CA SER A 74 8.00 -12.12 5.99
C SER A 74 8.77 -13.01 5.02
N GLN A 75 9.99 -12.61 4.62
CA GLN A 75 10.87 -13.37 3.71
C GLN A 75 10.16 -13.86 2.45
N CYS A 76 9.31 -13.01 1.89
CA CYS A 76 8.48 -13.32 0.72
C CYS A 76 9.13 -12.90 -0.61
N ILE A 77 10.35 -12.36 -0.59
CA ILE A 77 11.04 -11.86 -1.78
C ILE A 77 12.22 -12.77 -2.11
N LYS A 78 12.28 -13.22 -3.36
CA LYS A 78 13.41 -13.96 -3.91
C LYS A 78 14.03 -13.15 -5.06
N VAL A 79 15.34 -12.98 -5.01
CA VAL A 79 16.09 -12.25 -6.05
C VAL A 79 17.20 -13.14 -6.56
N THR A 80 17.19 -13.38 -7.86
CA THR A 80 18.27 -14.12 -8.55
C THR A 80 19.05 -13.15 -9.43
N ARG A 81 20.38 -13.22 -9.38
CA ARG A 81 21.28 -12.35 -10.11
C ARG A 81 22.31 -13.18 -10.87
N GLU A 82 22.54 -12.85 -12.13
CA GLU A 82 23.61 -13.41 -12.95
C GLU A 82 24.35 -12.26 -13.67
N LYS A 83 25.67 -12.35 -13.72
CA LYS A 83 26.53 -11.38 -14.42
C LYS A 83 26.22 -9.90 -14.10
N GLY A 84 25.84 -9.62 -12.85
CA GLY A 84 25.55 -8.25 -12.41
C GLY A 84 24.16 -7.71 -12.75
N GLN A 85 23.31 -8.52 -13.37
CA GLN A 85 21.92 -8.16 -13.69
C GLN A 85 20.91 -9.06 -12.99
N VAL A 86 19.74 -8.53 -12.70
CA VAL A 86 18.63 -9.32 -12.12
C VAL A 86 18.04 -10.22 -13.21
N THR A 87 18.16 -11.54 -13.04
CA THR A 87 17.56 -12.54 -13.92
C THR A 87 16.19 -12.98 -13.39
N GLY A 88 16.04 -13.15 -12.09
CA GLY A 88 14.78 -13.50 -11.44
C GLY A 88 14.43 -12.54 -10.30
N TYR A 89 13.18 -12.18 -10.20
CA TYR A 89 12.62 -11.43 -9.08
C TYR A 89 11.22 -11.95 -8.82
N GLU A 90 10.99 -12.43 -7.62
CA GLU A 90 9.71 -13.04 -7.23
C GLU A 90 9.25 -12.48 -5.89
N ILE A 91 7.97 -12.15 -5.80
CA ILE A 91 7.32 -11.79 -4.53
C ILE A 91 6.10 -12.68 -4.34
N GLU A 92 6.07 -13.44 -3.24
CA GLU A 92 4.89 -14.18 -2.83
C GLU A 92 3.94 -13.24 -2.07
N VAL A 93 2.96 -12.67 -2.78
CA VAL A 93 2.09 -11.63 -2.24
C VAL A 93 1.23 -12.12 -1.09
N LEU A 94 0.86 -13.41 -1.07
CA LEU A 94 0.10 -14.02 0.02
C LEU A 94 0.83 -13.99 1.38
N ARG A 95 2.16 -13.90 1.37
CA ARG A 95 2.97 -13.79 2.59
C ARG A 95 3.37 -12.37 2.90
N CYS A 96 3.21 -11.46 1.94
CA CYS A 96 3.61 -10.07 2.08
C CYS A 96 2.69 -9.31 3.04
N ILE A 97 3.27 -8.57 3.98
CA ILE A 97 2.53 -7.70 4.92
C ILE A 97 2.47 -6.24 4.47
N PHE A 98 2.92 -5.92 3.27
CA PHE A 98 2.92 -4.57 2.68
C PHE A 98 3.55 -3.49 3.57
N CYS A 99 4.56 -3.83 4.35
CA CYS A 99 5.23 -2.91 5.28
C CYS A 99 6.02 -1.78 4.59
N GLY A 100 6.46 -1.99 3.33
CA GLY A 100 7.22 -1.00 2.55
C GLY A 100 8.74 -1.02 2.77
N PHE A 101 9.27 -1.83 3.69
CA PHE A 101 10.72 -1.87 3.99
C PHE A 101 11.58 -2.19 2.77
N CYS A 102 11.07 -3.03 1.85
CA CYS A 102 11.77 -3.34 0.60
C CYS A 102 11.95 -2.10 -0.29
N VAL A 103 11.00 -1.15 -0.25
CA VAL A 103 11.08 0.10 -1.00
C VAL A 103 12.05 1.07 -0.33
N GLU A 104 11.95 1.20 0.99
CA GLU A 104 12.84 2.07 1.77
C GLU A 104 14.29 1.61 1.72
N ALA A 105 14.54 0.31 1.76
CA ALA A 105 15.88 -0.26 1.73
C ALA A 105 16.53 -0.28 0.33
N CYS A 106 15.77 0.00 -0.74
CA CYS A 106 16.30 -0.06 -2.09
C CYS A 106 17.11 1.18 -2.46
N PRO A 107 18.47 1.12 -2.54
CA PRO A 107 19.27 2.30 -2.84
C PRO A 107 19.10 2.80 -4.29
N TYR A 108 18.58 1.95 -5.16
CA TYR A 108 18.36 2.27 -6.57
C TYR A 108 16.96 2.77 -6.88
N GLY A 109 16.04 2.75 -5.89
CA GLY A 109 14.63 3.04 -6.13
C GLY A 109 14.03 2.15 -7.23
N ALA A 110 14.39 0.88 -7.21
CA ALA A 110 13.99 -0.07 -8.24
C ALA A 110 12.68 -0.78 -7.92
N ILE A 111 12.23 -0.76 -6.67
CA ILE A 111 10.96 -1.34 -6.25
C ILE A 111 10.08 -0.26 -5.64
N SER A 112 8.79 -0.31 -5.93
CA SER A 112 7.79 0.61 -5.39
C SER A 112 6.51 -0.13 -5.05
N LEU A 113 5.64 0.52 -4.26
CA LEU A 113 4.27 0.10 -4.02
C LEU A 113 3.34 1.02 -4.81
N THR A 114 2.37 0.45 -5.49
CA THR A 114 1.40 1.18 -6.31
C THR A 114 0.11 1.42 -5.52
N GLU A 115 -0.81 2.17 -6.11
CA GLU A 115 -2.15 2.34 -5.57
C GLU A 115 -3.08 1.16 -5.89
N ASN A 116 -2.63 0.17 -6.69
CA ASN A 116 -3.45 -0.97 -7.05
C ASN A 116 -3.61 -1.94 -5.89
N TYR A 117 -4.86 -2.18 -5.48
CA TYR A 117 -5.23 -3.17 -4.46
C TYR A 117 -6.18 -4.25 -5.00
N GLU A 118 -6.67 -4.09 -6.23
CA GLU A 118 -7.60 -5.02 -6.85
C GLU A 118 -6.84 -6.08 -7.66
N TYR A 119 -6.35 -7.11 -6.97
CA TYR A 119 -5.62 -8.24 -7.58
C TYR A 119 -5.93 -9.53 -6.81
N SER A 120 -7.14 -9.99 -6.88
CA SER A 120 -7.54 -11.30 -6.34
C SER A 120 -7.49 -12.35 -7.43
N ASP A 121 -7.18 -13.59 -7.05
CA ASP A 121 -7.19 -14.74 -7.95
C ASP A 121 -7.57 -16.01 -7.19
N PHE A 122 -7.96 -17.06 -7.91
CA PHE A 122 -8.36 -18.33 -7.34
C PHE A 122 -7.19 -19.28 -7.09
N SER A 123 -6.01 -19.00 -7.65
CA SER A 123 -4.81 -19.82 -7.49
C SER A 123 -3.68 -19.06 -6.79
N ARG A 124 -2.88 -19.82 -6.01
CA ARG A 124 -1.73 -19.25 -5.32
C ARG A 124 -0.63 -18.82 -6.28
N GLU A 125 -0.44 -19.56 -7.35
CA GLU A 125 0.54 -19.31 -8.40
C GLU A 125 0.26 -18.01 -9.15
N ALA A 126 -0.99 -17.66 -9.34
CA ALA A 126 -1.39 -16.41 -9.97
C ALA A 126 -0.97 -15.20 -9.13
N LEU A 127 -0.96 -15.34 -7.79
CA LEU A 127 -0.54 -14.32 -6.84
C LEU A 127 0.98 -14.30 -6.59
N LEU A 128 1.76 -15.15 -7.28
CA LEU A 128 3.19 -15.02 -7.35
C LEU A 128 3.56 -13.92 -8.36
N MET A 129 4.13 -12.83 -7.86
CA MET A 129 4.57 -11.72 -8.68
C MET A 129 5.98 -11.98 -9.20
N THR A 130 6.06 -12.40 -10.46
CA THR A 130 7.31 -12.57 -11.19
C THR A 130 7.87 -11.22 -11.66
N LYS A 131 9.14 -11.20 -12.06
CA LYS A 131 9.82 -10.00 -12.60
C LYS A 131 8.99 -9.33 -13.69
N ASP A 132 8.43 -10.10 -14.64
CA ASP A 132 7.68 -9.57 -15.77
C ASP A 132 6.34 -8.95 -15.34
N LYS A 133 5.63 -9.60 -14.41
CA LYS A 133 4.42 -9.03 -13.80
C LYS A 133 4.71 -7.72 -13.08
N LEU A 134 5.83 -7.64 -12.34
CA LEU A 134 6.24 -6.43 -11.62
C LEU A 134 6.64 -5.28 -12.56
N LEU A 135 7.31 -5.57 -13.67
CA LEU A 135 7.63 -4.60 -14.71
C LEU A 135 6.37 -4.10 -15.44
N ASN A 136 5.42 -4.98 -15.69
CA ASN A 136 4.12 -4.62 -16.28
C ASN A 136 3.29 -3.74 -15.33
N ASN A 137 3.34 -4.02 -14.01
CA ASN A 137 2.71 -3.16 -13.01
C ASN A 137 3.29 -1.74 -13.00
N TRP A 138 4.60 -1.61 -13.24
CA TRP A 138 5.22 -0.29 -13.41
C TRP A 138 4.62 0.46 -14.59
N ASP A 139 4.56 -0.16 -15.76
CA ASP A 139 4.00 0.46 -16.95
C ASP A 139 2.53 0.86 -16.78
N LYS A 140 1.77 0.00 -16.10
CA LYS A 140 0.34 0.20 -15.93
C LYS A 140 -0.04 1.27 -14.91
N TYR A 141 0.69 1.34 -13.79
CA TYR A 141 0.29 2.16 -12.65
C TYR A 141 1.24 3.31 -12.34
N MET A 142 2.50 3.22 -12.75
CA MET A 142 3.55 4.16 -12.38
C MET A 142 4.19 4.88 -13.59
N ALA A 143 3.89 4.46 -14.81
CA ALA A 143 4.40 5.13 -16.00
C ALA A 143 3.79 6.52 -16.17
N GLY A 144 4.64 7.52 -16.43
CA GLY A 144 4.27 8.91 -16.66
C GLY A 144 4.43 9.81 -15.44
N LYS A 145 4.24 11.12 -15.64
CA LYS A 145 4.48 12.16 -14.64
C LYS A 145 3.80 11.92 -13.29
N LYS A 146 2.56 11.43 -13.28
CA LYS A 146 1.83 11.16 -12.04
C LYS A 146 2.49 10.06 -11.20
N GLY A 147 2.96 9.00 -11.84
CA GLY A 147 3.64 7.89 -11.15
C GLY A 147 5.02 8.28 -10.65
N GLU A 148 5.78 9.05 -11.43
CA GLU A 148 7.08 9.56 -11.02
C GLU A 148 6.97 10.54 -9.85
N ASP A 149 5.99 11.46 -9.88
CA ASP A 149 5.73 12.40 -8.78
C ASP A 149 5.27 11.65 -7.53
N TYR A 150 4.40 10.65 -7.68
CA TYR A 150 3.96 9.78 -6.59
C TYR A 150 5.13 9.04 -5.97
N PHE A 151 5.97 8.40 -6.80
CA PHE A 151 7.15 7.68 -6.34
C PHE A 151 8.11 8.60 -5.60
N ARG A 152 8.43 9.77 -6.18
CA ARG A 152 9.32 10.76 -5.58
C ARG A 152 8.79 11.30 -4.25
N LYS A 153 7.49 11.50 -4.13
CA LYS A 153 6.85 12.07 -2.95
C LYS A 153 6.78 11.07 -1.79
N PHE A 154 6.43 9.81 -2.07
CA PHE A 154 6.12 8.82 -1.03
C PHE A 154 7.18 7.74 -0.86
N TRP A 155 7.94 7.44 -1.92
CA TRP A 155 8.90 6.34 -1.97
C TRP A 155 10.28 6.81 -2.40
N ARG A 156 10.75 7.86 -1.76
CA ARG A 156 12.05 8.45 -2.05
C ARG A 156 13.15 7.40 -1.87
N PRO A 157 13.91 7.05 -2.93
CA PRO A 157 14.97 6.08 -2.78
C PRO A 157 16.09 6.65 -1.90
N MET A 158 16.62 5.84 -1.01
CA MET A 158 17.76 6.22 -0.16
C MET A 158 18.98 6.66 -0.96
N SER A 159 19.06 6.29 -2.26
CA SER A 159 20.16 6.68 -3.16
C SER A 159 20.27 8.19 -3.43
N GLU A 160 19.20 8.94 -3.23
CA GLU A 160 19.31 10.41 -3.31
C GLU A 160 20.11 10.98 -2.12
N ASP A 161 20.14 10.26 -1.00
CA ASP A 161 20.91 10.62 0.19
C ASP A 161 22.36 10.08 0.11
N PHE A 162 22.60 9.00 -0.66
CA PHE A 162 23.94 8.42 -0.86
C PHE A 162 24.81 9.12 -1.91
N GLY A 163 24.21 9.97 -2.74
CA GLY A 163 24.95 10.83 -3.71
C GLY A 163 25.60 12.05 -3.06
N THR A 164 25.27 12.37 -1.83
CA THR A 164 25.93 13.42 -1.03
C THR A 164 27.08 12.83 -0.25
N PRO A 165 28.31 13.39 -0.34
CA PRO A 165 29.45 12.91 0.42
C PRO A 165 29.12 12.92 1.93
N PRO A 166 29.66 11.95 2.71
CA PRO A 166 29.40 11.85 4.14
C PRO A 166 29.86 13.16 4.82
N GLY A 167 28.93 13.93 5.33
CA GLY A 167 29.14 15.24 5.94
C GLY A 167 28.11 16.31 5.51
N GLN A 168 27.34 16.08 4.43
CA GLN A 168 26.31 17.01 3.96
C GLN A 168 24.90 16.43 3.97
N ALA A 169 24.71 15.21 4.41
CA ALA A 169 23.39 14.64 4.64
C ALA A 169 22.73 15.37 5.82
N SER A 170 22.05 16.48 5.53
CA SER A 170 21.14 17.07 6.50
C SER A 170 20.01 16.06 6.73
N PHE A 171 19.99 15.49 7.92
CA PHE A 171 18.87 14.75 8.46
C PHE A 171 17.70 15.74 8.61
N ARG A 172 17.06 16.10 7.48
CA ARG A 172 15.78 16.81 7.49
C ARG A 172 14.73 15.81 7.93
N GLY A 173 14.60 15.76 9.26
CA GLY A 173 13.50 15.03 9.89
C GLY A 173 12.18 15.44 9.27
N ARG A 174 11.32 14.46 9.08
CA ARG A 174 9.87 14.60 8.78
C ARG A 174 9.20 15.52 9.84
N ARG A 175 9.33 16.81 9.72
CA ARG A 175 8.66 17.77 10.62
C ARG A 175 7.86 18.85 9.89
N ASP A 176 7.66 18.74 8.57
CA ASP A 176 6.91 19.74 7.83
C ASP A 176 5.72 19.09 7.07
N ALA A 177 4.91 18.33 7.80
CA ALA A 177 3.58 17.91 7.35
C ALA A 177 2.59 18.16 8.48
N SER A 178 2.33 19.45 8.72
CA SER A 178 1.14 19.94 9.44
C SER A 178 0.26 20.70 8.47
#